data_b8fa7b33b3b916658dabbbfab741f588
#
_entry.id   b8fa7b33b3b916658dabbbfab741f588
#
_cell.length_a   1.000
_cell.length_b   1.000
_cell.length_c   1.000
_cell.angle_alpha   90.00
_cell.angle_beta   90.00
_cell.angle_gamma   90.00
#
_symmetry.space_group_name_H-M   'P 1'
#
loop_
_entity.id
_entity.type
_entity.pdbx_description
1 polymer ?
#
loop_
_entity_poly.entity_id
_entity_poly.type
_entity_poly.pdbx_seq_one_letter_code
_entity_poly.pdbx_strand_id
1 'polypeptide(L)'
;TTDANGQFTLNVAPANPVSVAAAVAYQHAAPLNYISNANFAVNGQTNVEIRLPRMPATSSANYTPLNATVCGACHSEQYAQWQTSRHAGAALNPWVLDLYAGTGTPGGSAGYIFKNLHDPGESGFCAACHGPMQDVFTPGQLAFDAISTQPGRDGVSCLGCHQQANVNPAAINGIAHVNGKVSYRFPDDPNYVTGLYVFGSLPDVDTSSMRNSYKPEFSDSIQCAGCHQYVRPDNGAAGQNTYLEWLASPYAQPGPNFKTCQNCHMPNEATSGPIATTAGFDRPASQRHRHDFVGSNPSTLSQAVLLRTSGNTGHGAGTPLDERI
;
A
#
# COMPACT_ATOMS: atom_id res chain seq x y z
N THR A 1 9.14 9.61 -24.63
CA THR A 1 10.44 9.66 -23.94
C THR A 1 11.25 10.85 -24.43
N THR A 2 12.14 11.37 -23.62
CA THR A 2 13.12 12.38 -24.01
C THR A 2 14.36 11.72 -24.59
N ASP A 3 15.12 12.48 -25.37
CA ASP A 3 16.49 12.11 -25.75
C ASP A 3 17.48 12.29 -24.58
N ALA A 4 18.77 12.04 -24.84
CA ALA A 4 19.83 12.16 -23.84
C ALA A 4 20.02 13.60 -23.29
N ASN A 5 19.54 14.60 -23.99
CA ASN A 5 19.59 16.02 -23.62
C ASN A 5 18.29 16.49 -22.93
N GLY A 6 17.35 15.58 -22.71
CA GLY A 6 16.04 15.90 -22.14
C GLY A 6 15.07 16.55 -23.14
N GLN A 7 15.38 16.55 -24.44
CA GLN A 7 14.51 17.12 -25.45
C GLN A 7 13.44 16.15 -25.91
N PHE A 8 12.27 16.66 -26.21
CA PHE A 8 11.14 15.87 -26.68
C PHE A 8 10.38 16.59 -27.79
N THR A 9 9.72 15.79 -28.63
CA THR A 9 8.73 16.25 -29.58
C THR A 9 7.48 15.45 -29.44
N LEU A 10 6.34 16.10 -29.32
CA LEU A 10 5.02 15.48 -29.23
C LEU A 10 4.19 15.89 -30.43
N ASN A 11 3.67 14.92 -31.16
CA ASN A 11 2.67 15.13 -32.19
C ASN A 11 1.29 15.04 -31.56
N VAL A 12 0.68 16.18 -31.31
CA VAL A 12 -0.67 16.26 -30.73
C VAL A 12 -1.65 16.81 -31.75
N ALA A 13 -2.87 16.32 -31.73
CA ALA A 13 -3.92 16.86 -32.58
C ALA A 13 -4.18 18.34 -32.21
N PRO A 14 -4.36 19.20 -33.18
CA PRO A 14 -4.42 20.63 -32.96
C PRO A 14 -5.80 21.05 -32.44
N ALA A 15 -6.01 21.05 -31.20
CA ALA A 15 -7.08 21.82 -30.59
C ALA A 15 -6.60 22.25 -29.23
N ASN A 16 -6.88 23.40 -28.78
CA ASN A 16 -6.75 23.91 -27.40
C ASN A 16 -5.49 23.51 -26.61
N PRO A 17 -5.16 24.17 -25.54
CA PRO A 17 -4.04 23.80 -24.68
C PRO A 17 -4.15 22.34 -24.23
N VAL A 18 -3.05 21.61 -24.35
CA VAL A 18 -2.91 20.24 -23.84
C VAL A 18 -2.01 20.26 -22.61
N SER A 19 -2.29 19.41 -21.66
CA SER A 19 -1.38 19.18 -20.53
C SER A 19 -0.28 18.22 -20.99
N VAL A 20 0.96 18.65 -20.84
CA VAL A 20 2.15 17.83 -21.13
C VAL A 20 2.82 17.53 -19.80
N ALA A 21 2.85 16.27 -19.41
CA ALA A 21 3.46 15.82 -18.17
C ALA A 21 4.83 15.21 -18.42
N ALA A 22 5.71 15.34 -17.43
CA ALA A 22 7.00 14.68 -17.40
C ALA A 22 7.21 14.01 -16.03
N ALA A 23 7.86 12.85 -16.07
CA ALA A 23 8.26 12.11 -14.88
C ALA A 23 9.56 11.36 -15.12
N VAL A 24 10.32 11.14 -14.04
CA VAL A 24 11.43 10.20 -13.98
C VAL A 24 11.01 9.06 -13.05
N ALA A 25 11.24 7.83 -13.47
CA ALA A 25 10.96 6.68 -12.62
C ALA A 25 11.76 6.79 -11.32
N TYR A 26 11.06 6.66 -10.18
CA TYR A 26 11.68 6.64 -8.86
C TYR A 26 12.62 5.44 -8.75
N GLN A 27 13.79 5.65 -8.20
CA GLN A 27 14.77 4.60 -7.93
C GLN A 27 15.27 4.76 -6.50
N HIS A 28 15.03 3.78 -5.66
CA HIS A 28 15.37 3.85 -4.24
C HIS A 28 16.85 4.12 -3.98
N ALA A 29 17.73 3.50 -4.76
CA ALA A 29 19.18 3.64 -4.63
C ALA A 29 19.76 4.87 -5.34
N ALA A 30 18.96 5.60 -6.13
CA ALA A 30 19.45 6.77 -6.83
C ALA A 30 19.72 7.93 -5.86
N PRO A 31 20.80 8.69 -6.07
CA PRO A 31 21.12 9.85 -5.23
C PRO A 31 20.10 10.99 -5.38
N LEU A 32 19.38 11.00 -6.49
CA LEU A 32 18.37 12.01 -6.81
C LEU A 32 17.11 11.33 -7.32
N ASN A 33 15.98 11.74 -6.76
CA ASN A 33 14.66 11.40 -7.24
C ASN A 33 13.84 12.67 -7.47
N TYR A 34 12.77 12.56 -8.25
CA TYR A 34 12.03 13.72 -8.73
C TYR A 34 10.52 13.53 -8.52
N ILE A 35 9.86 14.66 -8.40
CA ILE A 35 8.40 14.78 -8.41
C ILE A 35 7.96 14.97 -9.86
N SER A 36 6.92 14.29 -10.29
CA SER A 36 6.30 14.51 -11.60
C SER A 36 5.74 15.91 -11.71
N ASN A 37 5.78 16.48 -12.89
CA ASN A 37 5.26 17.82 -13.14
C ASN A 37 4.63 17.88 -14.55
N ALA A 38 3.75 18.85 -14.75
CA ALA A 38 3.10 19.10 -16.02
C ALA A 38 3.08 20.59 -16.36
N ASN A 39 2.93 20.88 -17.64
CA ASN A 39 2.72 22.24 -18.11
C ASN A 39 1.68 22.23 -19.24
N PHE A 40 1.00 23.33 -19.43
CA PHE A 40 0.10 23.50 -20.57
C PHE A 40 0.86 23.98 -21.79
N ALA A 41 0.54 23.41 -22.93
CA ALA A 41 1.12 23.77 -24.22
C ALA A 41 0.04 23.85 -25.29
N VAL A 42 0.27 24.66 -26.31
CA VAL A 42 -0.59 24.77 -27.49
C VAL A 42 0.12 24.14 -28.71
N ASN A 43 -0.67 23.71 -29.69
CA ASN A 43 -0.12 23.17 -30.92
C ASN A 43 0.79 24.19 -31.63
N GLY A 44 1.94 23.75 -32.07
CA GLY A 44 2.96 24.60 -32.67
C GLY A 44 3.83 25.37 -31.67
N GLN A 45 3.59 25.24 -30.38
CA GLN A 45 4.44 25.84 -29.36
C GLN A 45 5.81 25.14 -29.37
N THR A 46 6.86 25.94 -29.38
CA THR A 46 8.26 25.51 -29.20
C THR A 46 8.76 25.95 -27.83
N ASN A 47 9.86 25.35 -27.39
CA ASN A 47 10.53 25.70 -26.12
C ASN A 47 9.62 25.51 -24.86
N VAL A 48 8.77 24.48 -24.89
CA VAL A 48 8.04 24.08 -23.69
C VAL A 48 9.05 23.43 -22.72
N GLU A 49 9.22 24.05 -21.57
CA GLU A 49 10.10 23.55 -20.50
C GLU A 49 9.26 22.98 -19.36
N ILE A 50 9.55 21.73 -18.96
CA ILE A 50 8.95 21.10 -17.79
C ILE A 50 10.07 20.79 -16.80
N ARG A 51 10.10 21.52 -15.70
CA ARG A 51 11.08 21.32 -14.63
C ARG A 51 10.53 20.37 -13.60
N LEU A 52 11.25 19.29 -13.33
CA LEU A 52 10.89 18.33 -12.30
C LEU A 52 11.49 18.77 -10.97
N PRO A 53 10.67 19.05 -9.94
CA PRO A 53 11.17 19.32 -8.59
C PRO A 53 11.91 18.10 -8.05
N ARG A 54 13.00 18.33 -7.34
CA ARG A 54 13.72 17.25 -6.64
C ARG A 54 12.94 16.81 -5.42
N MET A 55 12.89 15.51 -5.21
CA MET A 55 12.45 14.95 -3.94
C MET A 55 13.59 15.16 -2.93
N PRO A 56 13.31 15.69 -1.71
CA PRO A 56 14.32 15.77 -0.66
C PRO A 56 14.97 14.43 -0.35
N ALA A 57 16.24 14.46 0.03
CA ALA A 57 16.99 13.24 0.28
C ALA A 57 16.59 12.53 1.58
N THR A 58 16.05 13.28 2.54
CA THR A 58 15.66 12.79 3.87
C THR A 58 14.17 12.85 4.09
N SER A 59 13.67 12.05 5.01
CA SER A 59 12.30 12.09 5.52
C SER A 59 12.25 12.82 6.86
N SER A 60 11.17 13.52 7.14
CA SER A 60 10.94 14.13 8.45
C SER A 60 10.65 13.04 9.49
N ALA A 61 11.40 13.08 10.59
CA ALA A 61 11.12 12.24 11.75
C ALA A 61 9.86 12.69 12.53
N ASN A 62 9.41 13.93 12.29
CA ASN A 62 8.26 14.50 12.97
C ASN A 62 6.97 14.46 12.13
N TYR A 63 7.02 13.76 11.00
CA TYR A 63 5.84 13.62 10.17
C TYR A 63 4.75 12.82 10.89
N THR A 64 3.53 13.31 10.83
CA THR A 64 2.34 12.59 11.30
C THR A 64 1.53 12.14 10.10
N PRO A 65 1.32 10.83 9.89
CA PRO A 65 0.52 10.32 8.79
C PRO A 65 -0.91 10.85 8.82
N LEU A 66 -1.46 11.07 7.64
CA LEU A 66 -2.87 11.45 7.49
C LEU A 66 -3.78 10.24 7.72
N ASN A 67 -4.97 10.50 8.22
CA ASN A 67 -6.06 9.52 8.25
C ASN A 67 -6.53 9.21 6.82
N ALA A 68 -7.00 8.01 6.58
CA ALA A 68 -7.53 7.61 5.29
C ALA A 68 -8.71 8.48 4.82
N THR A 69 -9.51 9.02 5.75
CA THR A 69 -10.62 9.94 5.44
C THR A 69 -10.17 11.20 4.72
N VAL A 70 -8.96 11.69 4.98
CA VAL A 70 -8.41 12.86 4.29
C VAL A 70 -8.18 12.55 2.82
N CYS A 71 -7.68 11.36 2.51
CA CYS A 71 -7.55 10.89 1.13
C CYS A 71 -8.92 10.73 0.46
N GLY A 72 -9.90 10.21 1.22
CA GLY A 72 -11.28 10.02 0.77
C GLY A 72 -12.00 11.30 0.35
N ALA A 73 -11.57 12.45 0.83
CA ALA A 73 -12.14 13.74 0.43
C ALA A 73 -11.98 14.02 -1.08
N CYS A 74 -10.91 13.53 -1.69
CA CYS A 74 -10.65 13.65 -3.12
C CYS A 74 -10.74 12.31 -3.87
N HIS A 75 -10.37 11.20 -3.23
CA HIS A 75 -10.37 9.85 -3.78
C HIS A 75 -11.55 9.03 -3.22
N SER A 76 -12.76 9.55 -3.34
CA SER A 76 -13.96 9.00 -2.68
C SER A 76 -14.28 7.57 -3.11
N GLU A 77 -14.08 7.23 -4.37
CA GLU A 77 -14.33 5.89 -4.90
C GLU A 77 -13.34 4.86 -4.31
N GLN A 78 -12.05 5.15 -4.39
CA GLN A 78 -11.00 4.29 -3.84
C GLN A 78 -11.12 4.15 -2.32
N TYR A 79 -11.49 5.23 -1.64
CA TYR A 79 -11.74 5.21 -0.20
C TYR A 79 -12.92 4.30 0.16
N ALA A 80 -14.03 4.40 -0.55
CA ALA A 80 -15.22 3.57 -0.30
C ALA A 80 -14.92 2.08 -0.52
N GLN A 81 -14.15 1.75 -1.56
CA GLN A 81 -13.69 0.38 -1.82
C GLN A 81 -12.75 -0.12 -0.72
N TRP A 82 -11.71 0.66 -0.39
CA TRP A 82 -10.76 0.30 0.66
C TRP A 82 -11.44 0.12 2.01
N GLN A 83 -12.38 0.98 2.38
CA GLN A 83 -13.07 0.96 3.67
C GLN A 83 -13.79 -0.38 3.92
N THR A 84 -14.23 -1.06 2.86
CA THR A 84 -14.86 -2.38 2.95
C THR A 84 -13.87 -3.54 2.89
N SER A 85 -12.60 -3.26 2.65
CA SER A 85 -11.56 -4.27 2.51
C SER A 85 -11.01 -4.77 3.84
N ARG A 86 -10.29 -5.89 3.80
CA ARG A 86 -9.56 -6.43 4.95
C ARG A 86 -8.42 -5.52 5.40
N HIS A 87 -7.84 -4.75 4.49
CA HIS A 87 -6.77 -3.81 4.81
C HIS A 87 -7.25 -2.73 5.78
N ALA A 88 -8.45 -2.18 5.58
CA ALA A 88 -9.02 -1.19 6.49
C ALA A 88 -9.28 -1.75 7.89
N GLY A 89 -9.61 -3.04 7.99
CA GLY A 89 -9.85 -3.71 9.27
C GLY A 89 -8.61 -4.36 9.90
N ALA A 90 -7.44 -4.24 9.29
CA ALA A 90 -6.27 -5.02 9.68
C ALA A 90 -5.83 -4.79 11.13
N ALA A 91 -5.80 -3.54 11.60
CA ALA A 91 -5.41 -3.18 12.95
C ALA A 91 -6.40 -3.63 14.04
N LEU A 92 -7.62 -3.93 13.67
CA LEU A 92 -8.70 -4.33 14.56
C LEU A 92 -9.14 -5.77 14.30
N ASN A 93 -8.34 -6.54 13.56
CA ASN A 93 -8.65 -7.91 13.20
C ASN A 93 -8.78 -8.77 14.47
N PRO A 94 -9.97 -9.33 14.74
CA PRO A 94 -10.22 -10.09 15.98
C PRO A 94 -9.37 -11.35 16.08
N TRP A 95 -8.99 -11.97 14.96
CA TRP A 95 -8.12 -13.15 14.94
C TRP A 95 -6.70 -12.80 15.38
N VAL A 96 -6.19 -11.66 14.89
CA VAL A 96 -4.85 -11.21 15.27
C VAL A 96 -4.84 -10.75 16.72
N LEU A 97 -5.87 -10.07 17.18
CA LEU A 97 -6.04 -9.69 18.60
C LEU A 97 -6.10 -10.91 19.51
N ASP A 98 -6.77 -11.96 19.06
CA ASP A 98 -6.86 -13.22 19.79
C ASP A 98 -5.50 -13.91 19.88
N LEU A 99 -4.82 -14.09 18.77
CA LEU A 99 -3.47 -14.65 18.72
C LEU A 99 -2.45 -13.81 19.51
N TYR A 100 -2.63 -12.50 19.56
CA TYR A 100 -1.71 -11.60 20.25
C TYR A 100 -1.93 -11.53 21.76
N ALA A 101 -3.18 -11.27 22.19
CA ALA A 101 -3.50 -10.96 23.58
C ALA A 101 -4.58 -11.88 24.20
N GLY A 102 -5.13 -12.83 23.45
CA GLY A 102 -6.24 -13.66 23.89
C GLY A 102 -7.57 -12.92 24.00
N THR A 103 -7.70 -11.82 23.26
CA THR A 103 -8.87 -10.95 23.27
C THR A 103 -9.45 -10.82 21.87
N GLY A 104 -10.74 -10.67 21.75
CA GLY A 104 -11.36 -10.38 20.45
C GLY A 104 -12.14 -11.51 19.83
N THR A 105 -11.87 -12.77 20.20
CA THR A 105 -12.66 -13.91 19.76
C THR A 105 -13.17 -14.74 20.95
N PRO A 106 -14.31 -15.44 20.80
CA PRO A 106 -14.75 -16.41 21.78
C PRO A 106 -13.73 -17.53 21.94
N GLY A 107 -13.25 -17.75 23.14
CA GLY A 107 -12.32 -18.82 23.45
C GLY A 107 -10.85 -18.51 23.17
N GLY A 108 -10.52 -17.26 22.94
CA GLY A 108 -9.17 -16.79 22.66
C GLY A 108 -8.12 -17.08 23.72
N SER A 109 -8.51 -17.53 24.91
CA SER A 109 -7.58 -18.04 25.94
C SER A 109 -7.19 -19.51 25.74
N ALA A 110 -7.75 -20.22 24.78
CA ALA A 110 -7.60 -21.67 24.64
C ALA A 110 -6.49 -22.11 23.67
N GLY A 111 -5.84 -21.21 22.95
CA GLY A 111 -4.82 -21.53 21.97
C GLY A 111 -3.50 -20.81 22.21
N TYR A 112 -2.76 -20.59 21.12
CA TYR A 112 -1.57 -19.79 21.15
C TYR A 112 -1.90 -18.33 21.43
N ILE A 113 -1.27 -17.76 22.45
CA ILE A 113 -1.36 -16.33 22.78
C ILE A 113 0.07 -15.81 22.89
N PHE A 114 0.43 -14.88 22.02
CA PHE A 114 1.77 -14.30 21.97
C PHE A 114 2.21 -13.78 23.35
N LYS A 115 1.41 -12.93 23.96
CA LYS A 115 1.74 -12.32 25.28
C LYS A 115 1.96 -13.32 26.42
N ASN A 116 1.43 -14.53 26.33
CA ASN A 116 1.58 -15.54 27.34
C ASN A 116 2.87 -16.39 27.16
N LEU A 117 3.42 -16.38 25.95
CA LEU A 117 4.53 -17.25 25.55
C LEU A 117 5.83 -16.50 25.28
N HIS A 118 5.79 -15.18 25.36
CA HIS A 118 6.93 -14.29 25.11
C HIS A 118 7.17 -13.39 26.32
N ASP A 119 8.37 -12.78 26.36
CA ASP A 119 8.72 -11.88 27.45
C ASP A 119 7.76 -10.69 27.54
N PRO A 120 7.40 -10.22 28.75
CA PRO A 120 6.42 -9.15 28.93
C PRO A 120 6.76 -7.82 28.24
N GLY A 121 8.04 -7.59 27.91
CA GLY A 121 8.49 -6.41 27.18
C GLY A 121 8.53 -6.57 25.66
N GLU A 122 8.25 -7.77 25.15
CA GLU A 122 8.29 -8.06 23.72
C GLU A 122 7.01 -7.61 23.05
N SER A 123 7.11 -6.70 22.08
CA SER A 123 5.95 -6.17 21.34
C SER A 123 5.55 -7.02 20.14
N GLY A 124 6.42 -7.93 19.69
CA GLY A 124 6.19 -8.71 18.47
C GLY A 124 6.25 -7.87 17.20
N PHE A 125 5.71 -8.38 16.12
CA PHE A 125 5.77 -7.76 14.80
C PHE A 125 4.38 -7.57 14.14
N CYS A 126 3.30 -7.91 14.81
CA CYS A 126 1.96 -7.83 14.22
C CYS A 126 1.60 -6.41 13.78
N ALA A 127 1.96 -5.40 14.59
CA ALA A 127 1.68 -3.99 14.30
C ALA A 127 2.37 -3.50 13.02
N ALA A 128 3.53 -4.05 12.68
CA ALA A 128 4.29 -3.65 11.50
C ALA A 128 3.53 -3.87 10.17
N CYS A 129 2.71 -4.92 10.10
CA CYS A 129 1.88 -5.20 8.92
C CYS A 129 0.44 -4.73 9.10
N HIS A 130 -0.10 -4.74 10.30
CA HIS A 130 -1.50 -4.49 10.57
C HIS A 130 -1.84 -3.04 10.95
N GLY A 131 -0.85 -2.26 11.37
CA GLY A 131 -0.96 -0.83 11.68
C GLY A 131 0.31 -0.06 11.30
N PRO A 132 0.81 -0.22 10.05
CA PRO A 132 2.13 0.25 9.65
C PRO A 132 2.32 1.76 9.83
N MET A 133 1.27 2.57 9.69
CA MET A 133 1.37 4.01 9.82
C MET A 133 1.54 4.51 11.25
N GLN A 134 1.53 3.64 12.24
CA GLN A 134 1.98 3.94 13.60
C GLN A 134 3.29 3.22 13.91
N ASP A 135 3.45 1.96 13.53
CA ASP A 135 4.65 1.17 13.83
C ASP A 135 5.92 1.75 13.19
N VAL A 136 5.83 2.32 11.99
CA VAL A 136 6.99 2.80 11.23
C VAL A 136 7.83 3.88 11.93
N PHE A 137 7.28 4.58 12.91
CA PHE A 137 8.00 5.59 13.72
C PHE A 137 8.71 4.99 14.94
N THR A 138 8.31 3.81 15.37
CA THR A 138 8.94 3.05 16.45
C THR A 138 8.99 1.57 16.06
N PRO A 139 9.72 1.20 14.99
CA PRO A 139 9.64 -0.10 14.39
C PRO A 139 9.96 -1.23 15.37
N GLY A 140 9.03 -2.19 15.50
CA GLY A 140 9.16 -3.33 16.38
C GLY A 140 8.99 -3.03 17.87
N GLN A 141 8.57 -1.81 18.23
CA GLN A 141 8.32 -1.43 19.63
C GLN A 141 6.82 -1.26 19.93
N LEU A 142 5.99 -1.29 18.90
CA LEU A 142 4.55 -1.13 19.05
C LEU A 142 3.87 -2.48 19.28
N ALA A 143 3.31 -2.68 20.45
CA ALA A 143 2.42 -3.81 20.74
C ALA A 143 1.16 -3.70 19.89
N PHE A 144 0.69 -4.83 19.35
CA PHE A 144 -0.47 -4.82 18.46
C PHE A 144 -1.74 -4.26 19.12
N ASP A 145 -1.97 -4.60 20.37
CA ASP A 145 -3.11 -4.11 21.16
C ASP A 145 -2.93 -2.69 21.71
N ALA A 146 -1.76 -2.07 21.46
CA ALA A 146 -1.47 -0.67 21.77
C ALA A 146 -1.60 0.26 20.56
N ILE A 147 -2.06 -0.24 19.42
CA ILE A 147 -2.38 0.61 18.27
C ILE A 147 -3.50 1.58 18.65
N SER A 148 -3.19 2.86 18.68
CA SER A 148 -4.07 3.89 19.26
C SER A 148 -4.31 5.11 18.37
N THR A 149 -3.34 5.47 17.53
CA THR A 149 -3.50 6.60 16.60
C THR A 149 -4.49 6.25 15.50
N GLN A 150 -5.20 7.25 14.97
CA GLN A 150 -6.14 6.99 13.89
C GLN A 150 -5.44 6.43 12.64
N PRO A 151 -4.29 6.96 12.17
CA PRO A 151 -3.56 6.35 11.04
C PRO A 151 -3.13 4.90 11.27
N GLY A 152 -2.82 4.53 12.52
CA GLY A 152 -2.54 3.13 12.88
C GLY A 152 -3.80 2.27 12.85
N ARG A 153 -4.91 2.77 13.40
CA ARG A 153 -6.22 2.08 13.45
C ARG A 153 -6.88 1.95 12.07
N ASP A 154 -6.52 2.81 11.13
CA ASP A 154 -6.92 2.66 9.73
C ASP A 154 -6.30 1.41 9.06
N GLY A 155 -5.52 0.64 9.80
CA GLY A 155 -4.93 -0.59 9.29
C GLY A 155 -3.90 -0.34 8.19
N VAL A 156 -3.97 -1.12 7.12
CA VAL A 156 -3.16 -0.88 5.92
C VAL A 156 -3.88 0.16 5.06
N SER A 157 -3.65 1.42 5.40
CA SER A 157 -4.30 2.56 4.77
C SER A 157 -3.64 2.98 3.45
N CYS A 158 -4.19 4.02 2.83
CA CYS A 158 -3.66 4.60 1.59
C CYS A 158 -2.15 4.88 1.69
N LEU A 159 -1.71 5.50 2.78
CA LEU A 159 -0.29 5.84 2.97
C LEU A 159 0.58 4.62 3.25
N GLY A 160 0.01 3.54 3.79
CA GLY A 160 0.71 2.27 3.98
C GLY A 160 1.25 1.69 2.67
N CYS A 161 0.60 2.01 1.55
CA CYS A 161 1.07 1.65 0.22
C CYS A 161 1.69 2.83 -0.51
N HIS A 162 1.00 3.99 -0.55
CA HIS A 162 1.40 5.12 -1.39
C HIS A 162 2.58 5.94 -0.86
N GLN A 163 3.08 5.68 0.35
CA GLN A 163 4.36 6.20 0.84
C GLN A 163 5.46 5.14 0.91
N GLN A 164 5.16 3.92 0.45
CA GLN A 164 6.13 2.83 0.37
C GLN A 164 7.09 3.07 -0.79
N ALA A 165 8.28 3.52 -0.47
CA ALA A 165 9.31 3.87 -1.44
C ALA A 165 10.01 2.64 -2.03
N ASN A 166 10.22 1.60 -1.22
CA ASN A 166 10.89 0.38 -1.67
C ASN A 166 10.49 -0.84 -0.85
N VAL A 167 10.51 -2.01 -1.49
CA VAL A 167 10.54 -3.32 -0.83
C VAL A 167 11.85 -3.99 -1.22
N ASN A 168 12.66 -4.33 -0.23
CA ASN A 168 13.94 -4.98 -0.44
C ASN A 168 13.74 -6.49 -0.70
N PRO A 169 13.94 -6.97 -1.93
CA PRO A 169 13.70 -8.38 -2.25
C PRO A 169 14.64 -9.33 -1.49
N ALA A 170 15.84 -8.88 -1.12
CA ALA A 170 16.78 -9.70 -0.36
C ALA A 170 16.37 -9.89 1.10
N ALA A 171 15.51 -9.04 1.64
CA ALA A 171 15.10 -9.05 3.04
C ALA A 171 13.73 -9.69 3.28
N ILE A 172 12.95 -10.00 2.25
CA ILE A 172 11.55 -10.44 2.41
C ILE A 172 11.39 -11.73 3.21
N ASN A 173 12.38 -12.62 3.18
CA ASN A 173 12.36 -13.90 3.90
C ASN A 173 13.08 -13.88 5.24
N GLY A 174 13.89 -12.87 5.51
CA GLY A 174 14.81 -12.90 6.66
C GLY A 174 14.27 -12.22 7.90
N ILE A 175 13.19 -11.47 7.81
CA ILE A 175 12.73 -10.60 8.87
C ILE A 175 11.20 -10.61 8.94
N ALA A 176 10.65 -10.88 10.12
CA ALA A 176 9.21 -10.79 10.35
C ALA A 176 8.70 -9.34 10.33
N HIS A 177 9.55 -8.39 10.72
CA HIS A 177 9.18 -6.97 10.71
C HIS A 177 9.19 -6.38 9.30
N VAL A 178 8.30 -5.42 9.07
CA VAL A 178 8.33 -4.57 7.87
C VAL A 178 9.61 -3.73 7.84
N ASN A 179 10.09 -3.32 9.01
CA ASN A 179 11.35 -2.61 9.14
C ASN A 179 12.54 -3.42 8.56
N GLY A 180 13.30 -2.80 7.67
CA GLY A 180 14.38 -3.45 6.91
C GLY A 180 13.91 -4.16 5.63
N LYS A 181 12.63 -4.48 5.50
CA LYS A 181 12.04 -4.97 4.25
C LYS A 181 11.41 -3.86 3.43
N VAL A 182 10.72 -2.96 4.10
CA VAL A 182 10.01 -1.83 3.48
C VAL A 182 10.65 -0.52 3.90
N SER A 183 10.89 0.34 2.94
CA SER A 183 11.32 1.72 3.18
C SER A 183 10.17 2.65 2.85
N TYR A 184 9.87 3.55 3.77
CA TYR A 184 8.89 4.61 3.58
C TYR A 184 9.55 5.94 3.28
N ARG A 185 8.81 6.82 2.63
CA ARG A 185 9.24 8.19 2.37
C ARG A 185 8.21 9.16 2.91
N PHE A 186 8.63 9.99 3.84
CA PHE A 186 7.77 10.97 4.48
C PHE A 186 8.13 12.39 4.04
N PRO A 187 7.15 13.31 4.04
CA PRO A 187 7.44 14.73 3.82
C PRO A 187 8.42 15.25 4.85
N ASP A 188 9.30 16.13 4.42
CA ASP A 188 10.22 16.89 5.28
C ASP A 188 9.69 18.28 5.65
N ASP A 189 8.56 18.66 5.07
CA ASP A 189 7.87 19.93 5.35
C ASP A 189 6.76 19.69 6.40
N PRO A 190 6.74 20.44 7.51
CA PRO A 190 5.66 20.37 8.49
C PRO A 190 4.29 20.79 7.92
N ASN A 191 4.26 21.54 6.84
CA ASN A 191 3.04 21.87 6.11
C ASN A 191 2.71 20.77 5.09
N TYR A 192 2.42 19.58 5.57
CA TYR A 192 2.20 18.36 4.78
C TYR A 192 1.16 18.48 3.64
N VAL A 193 0.28 19.48 3.67
CA VAL A 193 -0.72 19.69 2.60
C VAL A 193 -0.07 19.92 1.24
N THR A 194 1.11 20.56 1.23
CA THR A 194 1.91 20.77 0.01
C THR A 194 3.13 19.87 -0.09
N GLY A 195 3.38 19.05 0.94
CA GLY A 195 4.59 18.24 1.08
C GLY A 195 4.36 16.73 1.03
N LEU A 196 3.13 16.26 0.96
CA LEU A 196 2.80 14.84 0.97
C LEU A 196 3.37 14.11 -0.26
N TYR A 197 4.39 13.28 -0.05
CA TYR A 197 4.91 12.42 -1.11
C TYR A 197 4.04 11.19 -1.27
N VAL A 198 3.66 10.90 -2.51
CA VAL A 198 2.92 9.69 -2.86
C VAL A 198 3.54 9.04 -4.09
N PHE A 199 3.60 7.73 -4.08
CA PHE A 199 4.08 6.92 -5.20
C PHE A 199 2.90 6.30 -5.93
N GLY A 200 3.03 6.17 -7.23
CA GLY A 200 2.04 5.53 -8.07
C GLY A 200 2.59 5.17 -9.45
N SER A 201 1.86 4.34 -10.16
CA SER A 201 2.25 3.81 -11.47
C SER A 201 1.97 4.74 -12.65
N LEU A 202 1.36 5.91 -12.42
CA LEU A 202 1.04 6.86 -13.49
C LEU A 202 2.11 7.94 -13.61
N PRO A 203 2.73 8.10 -14.79
CA PRO A 203 3.82 9.07 -14.99
C PRO A 203 3.34 10.51 -15.25
N ASP A 204 2.04 10.70 -15.49
CA ASP A 204 1.47 11.94 -15.99
C ASP A 204 0.50 12.59 -14.97
N VAL A 205 0.77 12.37 -13.68
CA VAL A 205 0.00 12.98 -12.61
C VAL A 205 0.71 14.23 -12.11
N ASP A 206 0.00 15.34 -12.11
CA ASP A 206 0.38 16.58 -11.46
C ASP A 206 -0.77 17.09 -10.60
N THR A 207 -0.47 17.45 -9.37
CA THR A 207 -1.44 18.01 -8.44
C THR A 207 -0.77 18.98 -7.49
N SER A 208 -1.46 20.07 -7.20
CA SER A 208 -1.00 21.07 -6.24
C SER A 208 -1.12 20.60 -4.78
N SER A 209 -1.89 19.55 -4.52
CA SER A 209 -2.17 19.06 -3.16
C SER A 209 -1.24 17.95 -2.70
N MET A 210 -0.58 17.27 -3.63
CA MET A 210 0.33 16.16 -3.36
C MET A 210 1.55 16.23 -4.27
N ARG A 211 2.66 15.65 -3.84
CA ARG A 211 3.87 15.52 -4.64
C ARG A 211 3.98 14.10 -5.15
N ASN A 212 3.52 13.87 -6.37
CA ASN A 212 3.55 12.54 -6.98
C ASN A 212 4.94 12.20 -7.48
N SER A 213 5.41 11.01 -7.21
CA SER A 213 6.60 10.43 -7.80
C SER A 213 6.22 9.17 -8.57
N TYR A 214 6.59 9.14 -9.84
CA TYR A 214 6.31 7.99 -10.69
C TYR A 214 7.16 6.79 -10.27
N LYS A 215 6.51 5.70 -9.92
CA LYS A 215 7.14 4.46 -9.50
C LYS A 215 6.50 3.30 -10.26
N PRO A 216 7.07 2.87 -11.40
CA PRO A 216 6.50 1.79 -12.20
C PRO A 216 6.40 0.48 -11.42
N GLU A 217 7.35 0.18 -10.53
CA GLU A 217 7.35 -1.00 -9.65
C GLU A 217 6.15 -1.03 -8.69
N PHE A 218 5.39 0.06 -8.58
CA PHE A 218 4.14 0.09 -7.81
C PHE A 218 3.10 -0.91 -8.34
N SER A 219 3.21 -1.29 -9.61
CA SER A 219 2.37 -2.32 -10.24
C SER A 219 2.96 -3.73 -10.15
N ASP A 220 4.12 -3.92 -9.53
CA ASP A 220 4.76 -5.22 -9.40
C ASP A 220 4.34 -5.92 -8.10
N SER A 221 4.26 -7.25 -8.14
CA SER A 221 3.89 -8.07 -6.98
C SER A 221 4.80 -7.88 -5.78
N ILE A 222 6.05 -7.46 -5.97
CA ILE A 222 6.99 -7.17 -4.89
C ILE A 222 6.48 -6.10 -3.93
N GLN A 223 5.64 -5.19 -4.41
CA GLN A 223 5.02 -4.15 -3.59
C GLN A 223 4.21 -4.74 -2.42
N CYS A 224 3.63 -5.92 -2.60
CA CYS A 224 2.83 -6.62 -1.59
C CYS A 224 3.70 -7.46 -0.65
N ALA A 225 4.88 -7.88 -1.10
CA ALA A 225 5.73 -8.85 -0.41
C ALA A 225 6.24 -8.36 0.96
N GLY A 226 6.32 -7.06 1.18
CA GLY A 226 6.73 -6.49 2.46
C GLY A 226 5.92 -7.00 3.65
N CYS A 227 4.61 -7.17 3.46
CA CYS A 227 3.69 -7.70 4.46
C CYS A 227 3.25 -9.14 4.14
N HIS A 228 3.12 -9.50 2.87
CA HIS A 228 2.62 -10.81 2.44
C HIS A 228 3.70 -11.88 2.26
N GLN A 229 4.88 -11.68 2.86
CA GLN A 229 5.93 -12.67 2.94
C GLN A 229 6.74 -12.48 4.21
N TYR A 230 6.84 -13.52 5.04
CA TYR A 230 7.86 -13.60 6.08
C TYR A 230 8.09 -15.05 6.51
N VAL A 231 9.27 -15.31 6.98
CA VAL A 231 9.71 -16.59 7.56
C VAL A 231 10.04 -16.35 9.03
N ARG A 232 9.63 -17.25 9.88
CA ARG A 232 9.94 -17.17 11.31
C ARG A 232 11.45 -17.30 11.51
N PRO A 233 12.09 -16.37 12.24
CA PRO A 233 13.53 -16.39 12.42
C PRO A 233 14.02 -17.54 13.30
N ASP A 234 13.18 -18.06 14.19
CA ASP A 234 13.51 -19.08 15.18
C ASP A 234 13.61 -20.49 14.56
N ASN A 235 12.80 -20.82 13.58
CA ASN A 235 12.72 -22.18 13.04
C ASN A 235 12.62 -22.25 11.50
N GLY A 236 12.66 -21.12 10.82
CA GLY A 236 12.56 -21.06 9.36
C GLY A 236 11.18 -21.41 8.79
N ALA A 237 10.16 -21.64 9.61
CA ALA A 237 8.82 -21.90 9.11
C ALA A 237 8.22 -20.66 8.48
N ALA A 238 7.50 -20.85 7.37
CA ALA A 238 6.77 -19.77 6.75
C ALA A 238 5.63 -19.32 7.67
N GLY A 239 5.69 -18.09 8.16
CA GLY A 239 4.58 -17.47 8.87
C GLY A 239 3.55 -16.91 7.90
N GLN A 240 4.02 -16.40 6.76
CA GLN A 240 3.21 -16.03 5.61
C GLN A 240 4.03 -16.25 4.34
N ASN A 241 3.50 -16.97 3.35
CA ASN A 241 4.25 -17.43 2.19
C ASN A 241 3.63 -16.99 0.86
N THR A 242 2.68 -16.09 0.89
CA THR A 242 1.84 -15.73 -0.26
C THR A 242 2.64 -15.24 -1.47
N TYR A 243 3.67 -14.42 -1.24
CA TYR A 243 4.50 -13.93 -2.34
C TYR A 243 5.34 -15.03 -3.00
N LEU A 244 5.95 -15.92 -2.21
CA LEU A 244 6.73 -17.04 -2.76
C LEU A 244 5.84 -18.09 -3.44
N GLU A 245 4.63 -18.30 -2.95
CA GLU A 245 3.63 -19.16 -3.61
C GLU A 245 3.26 -18.58 -4.97
N TRP A 246 3.01 -17.28 -5.05
CA TRP A 246 2.81 -16.61 -6.32
C TRP A 246 4.04 -16.75 -7.22
N LEU A 247 5.25 -16.50 -6.69
CA LEU A 247 6.50 -16.57 -7.45
C LEU A 247 6.76 -17.97 -8.04
N ALA A 248 6.34 -19.03 -7.33
CA ALA A 248 6.43 -20.41 -7.78
C ALA A 248 5.28 -20.80 -8.74
N SER A 249 4.27 -19.98 -8.89
CA SER A 249 3.10 -20.27 -9.72
C SER A 249 3.34 -19.94 -11.20
N PRO A 250 2.52 -20.48 -12.12
CA PRO A 250 2.54 -20.10 -13.52
C PRO A 250 2.26 -18.60 -13.76
N TYR A 251 1.63 -17.94 -12.81
CA TYR A 251 1.29 -16.51 -12.92
C TYR A 251 2.51 -15.58 -12.77
N ALA A 252 3.58 -16.02 -12.16
CA ALA A 252 4.82 -15.25 -12.07
C ALA A 252 5.75 -15.45 -13.28
N GLN A 253 5.45 -16.40 -14.15
CA GLN A 253 6.29 -16.71 -15.31
C GLN A 253 5.94 -15.80 -16.49
N PRO A 254 6.96 -15.28 -17.23
CA PRO A 254 6.72 -14.50 -18.44
C PRO A 254 5.88 -15.29 -19.45
N GLY A 255 4.84 -14.67 -19.96
CA GLY A 255 3.96 -15.30 -20.96
C GLY A 255 2.49 -14.85 -20.83
N PRO A 256 1.59 -15.50 -21.57
CA PRO A 256 0.18 -15.09 -21.63
C PRO A 256 -0.57 -15.23 -20.29
N ASN A 257 -0.06 -16.05 -19.38
CA ASN A 257 -0.65 -16.29 -18.06
C ASN A 257 -0.07 -15.36 -16.97
N PHE A 258 0.91 -14.51 -17.31
CA PHE A 258 1.51 -13.60 -16.33
C PHE A 258 0.45 -12.69 -15.70
N LYS A 259 0.42 -12.68 -14.38
CA LYS A 259 -0.47 -11.83 -13.56
C LYS A 259 0.27 -11.39 -12.31
N THR A 260 0.28 -10.10 -12.05
CA THR A 260 0.73 -9.59 -10.75
C THR A 260 -0.36 -9.75 -9.68
N CYS A 261 0.00 -9.56 -8.43
CA CYS A 261 -0.97 -9.53 -7.32
C CYS A 261 -2.07 -8.51 -7.60
N GLN A 262 -1.69 -7.34 -8.09
CA GLN A 262 -2.62 -6.26 -8.44
C GLN A 262 -3.61 -6.66 -9.54
N ASN A 263 -3.18 -7.42 -10.55
CA ASN A 263 -4.09 -7.85 -11.61
C ASN A 263 -5.26 -8.70 -11.11
N CYS A 264 -5.07 -9.43 -10.02
CA CYS A 264 -6.09 -10.30 -9.44
C CYS A 264 -6.82 -9.62 -8.28
N HIS A 265 -6.09 -8.98 -7.37
CA HIS A 265 -6.63 -8.43 -6.12
C HIS A 265 -7.05 -6.96 -6.22
N MET A 266 -6.59 -6.26 -7.24
CA MET A 266 -6.94 -4.87 -7.55
C MET A 266 -7.33 -4.76 -9.03
N PRO A 267 -8.38 -5.45 -9.48
CA PRO A 267 -8.75 -5.45 -10.90
C PRO A 267 -9.06 -4.03 -11.36
N ASN A 268 -8.99 -3.82 -12.66
CA ASN A 268 -9.36 -2.54 -13.25
C ASN A 268 -10.83 -2.21 -12.99
N GLU A 269 -11.14 -0.92 -12.94
CA GLU A 269 -12.53 -0.47 -12.98
C GLU A 269 -13.21 -0.88 -14.28
N ALA A 270 -14.53 -0.98 -14.26
CA ALA A 270 -15.29 -1.35 -15.44
C ALA A 270 -15.37 -0.23 -16.49
N THR A 271 -15.22 1.02 -16.07
CA THR A 271 -15.41 2.20 -16.90
C THR A 271 -14.28 3.21 -16.73
N SER A 272 -14.08 4.05 -17.74
CA SER A 272 -13.28 5.26 -17.60
C SER A 272 -13.90 6.23 -16.58
N GLY A 273 -13.08 7.07 -15.99
CA GLY A 273 -13.51 8.07 -15.01
C GLY A 273 -12.34 8.77 -14.36
N PRO A 274 -12.58 9.76 -13.51
CA PRO A 274 -11.54 10.47 -12.80
C PRO A 274 -10.92 9.56 -11.73
N ILE A 275 -9.66 9.82 -11.38
CA ILE A 275 -8.98 9.18 -10.22
C ILE A 275 -9.17 9.97 -8.93
N ALA A 276 -9.64 11.19 -9.02
CA ALA A 276 -9.98 12.04 -7.90
C ALA A 276 -11.13 12.97 -8.29
N THR A 277 -11.94 13.39 -7.34
CA THR A 277 -13.06 14.31 -7.58
C THR A 277 -12.62 15.67 -8.13
N THR A 278 -11.37 16.04 -7.90
CA THR A 278 -10.75 17.27 -8.41
C THR A 278 -9.95 17.06 -9.69
N ALA A 279 -9.90 15.82 -10.21
CA ALA A 279 -9.23 15.54 -11.48
C ALA A 279 -10.01 16.15 -12.64
N GLY A 280 -9.32 16.91 -13.48
CA GLY A 280 -9.95 17.61 -14.60
C GLY A 280 -10.25 16.75 -15.83
N PHE A 281 -9.95 15.43 -15.80
CA PHE A 281 -10.11 14.53 -16.93
C PHE A 281 -10.29 13.08 -16.48
N ASP A 282 -10.95 12.30 -17.34
CA ASP A 282 -11.15 10.88 -17.13
C ASP A 282 -9.92 10.06 -17.53
N ARG A 283 -9.63 9.05 -16.74
CA ARG A 283 -8.66 8.01 -17.06
C ARG A 283 -9.36 6.80 -17.66
N PRO A 284 -8.75 6.11 -18.62
CA PRO A 284 -9.28 4.84 -19.10
C PRO A 284 -9.35 3.82 -17.95
N ALA A 285 -10.30 2.91 -18.03
CA ALA A 285 -10.51 1.85 -17.04
C ALA A 285 -9.22 1.08 -16.69
N SER A 286 -8.36 0.84 -17.70
CA SER A 286 -7.07 0.15 -17.53
C SER A 286 -6.03 0.89 -16.66
N GLN A 287 -6.27 2.14 -16.33
CA GLN A 287 -5.43 2.95 -15.44
C GLN A 287 -6.10 3.22 -14.07
N ARG A 288 -7.27 2.63 -13.85
CA ARG A 288 -8.04 2.78 -12.62
C ARG A 288 -8.18 1.43 -11.95
N HIS A 289 -7.48 1.22 -10.86
CA HIS A 289 -7.51 -0.03 -10.11
C HIS A 289 -8.45 0.07 -8.92
N ARG A 290 -9.23 -0.98 -8.70
CA ARG A 290 -10.09 -1.13 -7.53
C ARG A 290 -9.25 -1.33 -6.27
N HIS A 291 -9.78 -0.83 -5.14
CA HIS A 291 -9.10 -0.86 -3.83
C HIS A 291 -9.88 -1.68 -2.79
N ASP A 292 -10.80 -2.52 -3.22
CA ASP A 292 -11.50 -3.48 -2.36
C ASP A 292 -10.68 -4.75 -2.07
N PHE A 293 -9.55 -4.92 -2.73
CA PHE A 293 -8.59 -6.01 -2.50
C PHE A 293 -9.30 -7.36 -2.47
N VAL A 294 -10.03 -7.66 -3.54
CA VAL A 294 -10.82 -8.90 -3.67
C VAL A 294 -9.96 -10.13 -3.40
N GLY A 295 -10.50 -11.08 -2.65
CA GLY A 295 -9.80 -12.29 -2.27
C GLY A 295 -10.76 -13.39 -1.86
N SER A 296 -10.22 -14.53 -1.45
CA SER A 296 -10.99 -15.68 -1.01
C SER A 296 -11.63 -15.51 0.37
N ASN A 297 -11.21 -14.50 1.13
CA ASN A 297 -11.74 -14.26 2.46
C ASN A 297 -13.03 -13.42 2.42
N PRO A 298 -14.10 -13.84 3.07
CA PRO A 298 -15.29 -13.04 3.24
C PRO A 298 -15.01 -11.78 4.08
N SER A 299 -15.97 -10.87 4.17
CA SER A 299 -15.79 -9.63 4.90
C SER A 299 -15.47 -9.87 6.38
N THR A 300 -14.67 -9.00 6.98
CA THR A 300 -14.29 -9.09 8.39
C THR A 300 -15.51 -9.09 9.33
N LEU A 301 -16.54 -8.36 8.94
CA LEU A 301 -17.80 -8.32 9.69
C LEU A 301 -18.50 -9.68 9.68
N SER A 302 -18.60 -10.31 8.51
CA SER A 302 -19.18 -11.64 8.37
C SER A 302 -18.40 -12.67 9.20
N GLN A 303 -17.08 -12.61 9.17
CA GLN A 303 -16.23 -13.46 9.99
C GLN A 303 -16.48 -13.29 11.50
N ALA A 304 -16.52 -12.03 11.97
CA ALA A 304 -16.77 -11.75 13.36
C ALA A 304 -18.16 -12.26 13.82
N VAL A 305 -19.16 -12.14 12.95
CA VAL A 305 -20.52 -12.68 13.22
C VAL A 305 -20.49 -14.20 13.24
N LEU A 306 -19.88 -14.84 12.27
CA LEU A 306 -19.78 -16.31 12.18
C LEU A 306 -19.05 -16.90 13.39
N LEU A 307 -17.92 -16.32 13.79
CA LEU A 307 -17.18 -16.73 14.98
C LEU A 307 -18.04 -16.65 16.25
N ARG A 308 -18.80 -15.58 16.42
CA ARG A 308 -19.66 -15.38 17.57
C ARG A 308 -20.87 -16.33 17.59
N THR A 309 -21.46 -16.60 16.42
CA THR A 309 -22.67 -17.41 16.31
C THR A 309 -22.37 -18.91 16.32
N SER A 310 -21.23 -19.32 15.80
CA SER A 310 -20.83 -20.72 15.75
C SER A 310 -20.22 -21.23 17.05
N GLY A 311 -19.90 -20.34 17.98
CA GLY A 311 -19.15 -20.70 19.19
C GLY A 311 -17.73 -21.20 18.87
N ASN A 312 -17.23 -20.92 17.72
CA ASN A 312 -15.96 -21.42 17.22
C ASN A 312 -14.80 -20.59 17.75
N THR A 313 -13.82 -21.26 18.27
CA THR A 313 -12.66 -20.65 18.94
C THR A 313 -11.44 -20.51 18.04
N GLY A 314 -11.62 -20.63 16.74
CA GLY A 314 -10.51 -20.56 15.79
C GLY A 314 -10.70 -21.49 14.59
N HIS A 315 -9.64 -21.85 13.93
CA HIS A 315 -9.62 -22.65 12.70
C HIS A 315 -9.85 -24.15 12.94
N GLY A 316 -10.74 -24.51 13.85
CA GLY A 316 -11.03 -25.90 14.16
C GLY A 316 -12.03 -26.58 13.24
N ALA A 317 -12.25 -27.88 13.46
CA ALA A 317 -13.32 -28.60 12.79
C ALA A 317 -14.68 -27.97 13.13
N GLY A 318 -15.47 -27.66 12.12
CA GLY A 318 -16.74 -26.95 12.28
C GLY A 318 -16.66 -25.45 11.96
N THR A 319 -15.47 -24.91 11.74
CA THR A 319 -15.31 -23.57 11.20
C THR A 319 -15.85 -23.53 9.78
N PRO A 320 -16.71 -22.59 9.42
CA PRO A 320 -17.16 -22.40 8.06
C PRO A 320 -15.99 -22.25 7.09
N LEU A 321 -16.19 -22.66 5.85
CA LEU A 321 -15.13 -22.63 4.84
C LEU A 321 -14.53 -21.25 4.64
N ASP A 322 -15.36 -20.22 4.71
CA ASP A 322 -14.97 -18.82 4.59
C ASP A 322 -14.10 -18.31 5.76
N GLU A 323 -14.14 -18.98 6.91
CA GLU A 323 -13.25 -18.68 8.04
C GLU A 323 -11.92 -19.42 7.94
N ARG A 324 -11.83 -20.46 7.12
CA ARG A 324 -10.63 -21.28 6.95
C ARG A 324 -9.77 -20.89 5.75
N ILE A 325 -10.23 -19.98 4.93
CA ILE A 325 -9.55 -19.55 3.70
C ILE A 325 -8.71 -18.29 3.95
#